data_5b3d9eb8bccb8cb98fcfd8c531bdb8da
#
_entry.id   5b3d9eb8bccb8cb98fcfd8c531bdb8da
#
_cell.length_a   1.000
_cell.length_b   1.000
_cell.length_c   1.000
_cell.angle_alpha   90.00
_cell.angle_beta   90.00
_cell.angle_gamma   90.00
#
_symmetry.space_group_name_H-M   'P 1'
#
loop_
_entity.id
_entity.type
_entity.pdbx_description
1 polymer ?
#
loop_
_entity_poly.entity_id
_entity_poly.type
_entity_poly.pdbx_seq_one_letter_code
_entity_poly.pdbx_strand_id
1 'polypeptide(L)'
;MRILHVLDHSIPLHSGYTFRTAALLREQRALGWETFHVTSPKQGVSSVAEETVDGLSFFRTPPAQGMGVNWPVMGEWQLMRALEARIEEVANQIKPDIIHAHSPVLNAMPALSVGCKLEIPVVYEIRAFWEDAAVDHGTTREGSLRYRLTRALETSAIRRANHVFTICEGLRADIVARGISASHVTVIPNAVDVET
;
A
#
# COMPACT_ATOMS: atom_id res chain seq x y z
N MET A 1 -17.54 -3.03 10.35
CA MET A 1 -16.27 -2.29 10.20
C MET A 1 -16.06 -2.02 8.72
N ARG A 2 -15.74 -0.78 8.37
CA ARG A 2 -15.51 -0.30 6.99
C ARG A 2 -14.02 -0.07 6.79
N ILE A 3 -13.40 -0.78 5.85
CA ILE A 3 -11.95 -0.73 5.62
C ILE A 3 -11.69 -0.14 4.23
N LEU A 4 -10.87 0.90 4.16
CA LEU A 4 -10.36 1.43 2.90
C LEU A 4 -8.95 0.86 2.63
N HIS A 5 -8.84 -0.03 1.65
CA HIS A 5 -7.56 -0.57 1.20
C HIS A 5 -6.91 0.35 0.18
N VAL A 6 -5.65 0.66 0.38
CA VAL A 6 -4.81 1.42 -0.56
C VAL A 6 -3.81 0.46 -1.19
N LEU A 7 -3.95 0.21 -2.48
CA LEU A 7 -3.27 -0.84 -3.24
C LEU A 7 -2.34 -0.25 -4.31
N ASP A 8 -1.20 -0.89 -4.55
CA ASP A 8 -0.32 -0.54 -5.66
C ASP A 8 -0.99 -0.84 -7.01
N HIS A 9 -1.53 -2.05 -7.13
CA HIS A 9 -2.33 -2.54 -8.25
C HIS A 9 -3.28 -3.65 -7.78
N SER A 10 -4.21 -4.07 -8.65
CA SER A 10 -5.20 -5.09 -8.34
C SER A 10 -5.57 -5.90 -9.57
N ILE A 11 -6.50 -6.84 -9.43
CA ILE A 11 -7.13 -7.48 -10.60
C ILE A 11 -7.68 -6.42 -11.58
N PRO A 12 -7.61 -6.65 -12.91
CA PRO A 12 -7.26 -7.92 -13.56
C PRO A 12 -5.75 -8.18 -13.75
N LEU A 13 -4.85 -7.37 -13.18
CA LEU A 13 -3.42 -7.64 -13.25
C LEU A 13 -3.08 -8.85 -12.37
N HIS A 14 -2.49 -9.88 -12.96
CA HIS A 14 -2.14 -11.11 -12.27
C HIS A 14 -0.74 -11.02 -11.64
N SER A 15 -0.69 -11.10 -10.33
CA SER A 15 0.56 -11.15 -9.56
C SER A 15 0.30 -11.78 -8.20
N GLY A 16 1.35 -12.24 -7.52
CA GLY A 16 1.21 -12.73 -6.15
C GLY A 16 0.64 -11.68 -5.19
N TYR A 17 0.95 -10.40 -5.44
CA TYR A 17 0.36 -9.27 -4.72
C TYR A 17 -1.16 -9.22 -4.89
N THR A 18 -1.65 -9.34 -6.12
CA THR A 18 -3.06 -9.25 -6.47
C THR A 18 -3.86 -10.43 -5.91
N PHE A 19 -3.33 -11.65 -6.04
CA PHE A 19 -4.01 -12.86 -5.54
C PHE A 19 -4.14 -12.84 -4.01
N ARG A 20 -3.05 -12.49 -3.30
CA ARG A 20 -3.11 -12.33 -1.84
C ARG A 20 -4.14 -11.25 -1.45
N THR A 21 -4.13 -10.12 -2.13
CA THR A 21 -5.07 -9.04 -1.84
C THR A 21 -6.50 -9.50 -2.07
N ALA A 22 -6.81 -10.12 -3.20
CA ALA A 22 -8.16 -10.60 -3.50
C ALA A 22 -8.66 -11.64 -2.48
N ALA A 23 -7.78 -12.56 -2.05
CA ALA A 23 -8.10 -13.52 -0.99
C ALA A 23 -8.41 -12.82 0.34
N LEU A 24 -7.55 -11.88 0.75
CA LEU A 24 -7.76 -11.09 1.98
C LEU A 24 -9.11 -10.35 1.97
N LEU A 25 -9.46 -9.72 0.85
CA LEU A 25 -10.71 -8.99 0.71
C LEU A 25 -11.94 -9.91 0.78
N ARG A 26 -11.87 -11.12 0.20
CA ARG A 26 -12.94 -12.12 0.28
C ARG A 26 -13.14 -12.59 1.72
N GLU A 27 -12.09 -12.93 2.42
CA GLU A 27 -12.14 -13.37 3.82
C GLU A 27 -12.68 -12.27 4.75
N GLN A 28 -12.24 -11.03 4.58
CA GLN A 28 -12.76 -9.90 5.35
C GLN A 28 -14.25 -9.69 5.13
N ARG A 29 -14.72 -9.83 3.89
CA ARG A 29 -16.16 -9.75 3.57
C ARG A 29 -16.94 -10.93 4.14
N ALA A 30 -16.37 -12.13 4.15
CA ALA A 30 -16.96 -13.30 4.79
C ALA A 30 -17.13 -13.12 6.31
N LEU A 31 -16.24 -12.34 6.94
CA LEU A 31 -16.36 -11.91 8.35
C LEU A 31 -17.40 -10.78 8.57
N GLY A 32 -18.09 -10.33 7.52
CA GLY A 32 -19.08 -9.26 7.60
C GLY A 32 -18.50 -7.84 7.58
N TRP A 33 -17.26 -7.66 7.15
CA TRP A 33 -16.65 -6.34 7.00
C TRP A 33 -16.91 -5.78 5.61
N GLU A 34 -17.06 -4.47 5.52
CA GLU A 34 -17.18 -3.75 4.26
C GLU A 34 -15.80 -3.32 3.79
N THR A 35 -15.41 -3.73 2.58
CA THR A 35 -14.11 -3.39 2.01
C THR A 35 -14.26 -2.49 0.79
N PHE A 36 -13.48 -1.42 0.77
CA PHE A 36 -13.37 -0.46 -0.31
C PHE A 36 -11.91 -0.40 -0.78
N HIS A 37 -11.65 -0.20 -2.06
CA HIS A 37 -10.31 -0.38 -2.60
C HIS A 37 -9.92 0.77 -3.53
N VAL A 38 -8.87 1.50 -3.18
CA VAL A 38 -8.21 2.50 -4.05
C VAL A 38 -6.94 1.89 -4.63
N THR A 39 -6.74 2.01 -5.94
CA THR A 39 -5.47 1.60 -6.57
C THR A 39 -4.63 2.82 -6.92
N SER A 40 -3.30 2.67 -6.83
CA SER A 40 -2.37 3.70 -7.25
C SER A 40 -2.38 3.91 -8.77
N PRO A 41 -1.78 5.00 -9.29
CA PRO A 41 -1.61 5.20 -10.73
C PRO A 41 -0.82 4.08 -11.45
N LYS A 42 -0.12 3.22 -10.71
CA LYS A 42 0.60 2.05 -11.27
C LYS A 42 -0.32 0.93 -11.75
N GLN A 43 -1.61 0.97 -11.41
CA GLN A 43 -2.60 0.08 -12.03
C GLN A 43 -2.58 0.17 -13.55
N GLY A 44 -2.11 1.28 -14.09
CA GLY A 44 -2.14 1.57 -15.52
C GLY A 44 -3.29 2.49 -15.91
N VAL A 45 -3.44 2.71 -17.19
CA VAL A 45 -4.49 3.59 -17.72
C VAL A 45 -5.83 2.88 -17.59
N SER A 46 -6.64 3.32 -16.65
CA SER A 46 -8.08 3.00 -16.62
C SER A 46 -8.86 4.15 -17.24
N SER A 47 -9.79 3.83 -18.12
CA SER A 47 -10.69 4.81 -18.72
C SER A 47 -11.82 5.24 -17.80
N VAL A 48 -11.95 4.57 -16.64
CA VAL A 48 -13.02 4.79 -15.67
C VAL A 48 -12.45 5.06 -14.27
N ALA A 49 -13.12 5.94 -13.54
CA ALA A 49 -12.75 6.26 -12.16
C ALA A 49 -13.10 5.14 -11.16
N GLU A 50 -14.08 4.31 -11.52
CA GLU A 50 -14.52 3.15 -10.74
C GLU A 50 -14.69 1.96 -11.66
N GLU A 51 -14.18 0.80 -11.24
CA GLU A 51 -14.20 -0.44 -11.99
C GLU A 51 -14.55 -1.61 -11.07
N THR A 52 -15.44 -2.49 -11.53
CA THR A 52 -15.76 -3.72 -10.81
C THR A 52 -15.20 -4.92 -11.57
N VAL A 53 -14.37 -5.71 -10.88
CA VAL A 53 -13.76 -6.94 -11.40
C VAL A 53 -13.97 -8.05 -10.38
N ASP A 54 -14.49 -9.19 -10.79
CA ASP A 54 -14.78 -10.37 -9.94
C ASP A 54 -15.60 -10.03 -8.67
N GLY A 55 -16.57 -9.12 -8.80
CA GLY A 55 -17.42 -8.69 -7.69
C GLY A 55 -16.74 -7.75 -6.68
N LEU A 56 -15.50 -7.33 -6.94
CA LEU A 56 -14.77 -6.33 -6.16
C LEU A 56 -14.76 -4.99 -6.90
N SER A 57 -15.19 -3.93 -6.25
CA SER A 57 -15.19 -2.58 -6.82
C SER A 57 -13.93 -1.82 -6.41
N PHE A 58 -13.28 -1.19 -7.39
CA PHE A 58 -12.04 -0.46 -7.23
C PHE A 58 -12.20 0.99 -7.68
N PHE A 59 -11.79 1.91 -6.82
CA PHE A 59 -11.58 3.31 -7.16
C PHE A 59 -10.21 3.46 -7.80
N ARG A 60 -10.18 3.74 -9.10
CA ARG A 60 -8.93 3.89 -9.86
C ARG A 60 -8.38 5.31 -9.70
N THR A 61 -7.07 5.41 -9.51
CA THR A 61 -6.38 6.69 -9.51
C THR A 61 -5.80 6.91 -10.91
N PRO A 62 -6.21 7.96 -11.63
CA PRO A 62 -5.66 8.24 -12.96
C PRO A 62 -4.16 8.55 -12.86
N PRO A 63 -3.37 8.27 -13.92
CA PRO A 63 -1.99 8.70 -13.99
C PRO A 63 -1.88 10.22 -13.82
N ALA A 64 -0.85 10.66 -13.10
CA ALA A 64 -0.58 12.08 -12.96
C ALA A 64 -0.28 12.69 -14.35
N GLN A 65 -1.09 13.66 -14.77
CA GLN A 65 -0.86 14.41 -16.00
C GLN A 65 0.11 15.55 -15.71
N GLY A 66 1.23 15.65 -16.45
CA GLY A 66 2.13 16.78 -16.32
C GLY A 66 3.54 16.57 -16.86
N MET A 67 4.22 17.65 -17.20
CA MET A 67 5.62 17.69 -17.58
C MET A 67 6.51 17.34 -16.38
N GLY A 68 7.35 16.33 -16.49
CA GLY A 68 8.32 15.96 -15.44
C GLY A 68 8.38 14.47 -15.11
N VAL A 69 7.62 13.63 -15.80
CA VAL A 69 7.60 12.15 -15.61
C VAL A 69 8.98 11.49 -15.78
N ASN A 70 9.92 12.18 -16.43
CA ASN A 70 11.26 11.66 -16.72
C ASN A 70 12.28 11.82 -15.56
N TRP A 71 11.91 12.48 -14.47
CA TRP A 71 12.75 12.58 -13.28
C TRP A 71 12.24 11.59 -12.23
N PRO A 72 13.02 10.57 -11.85
CA PRO A 72 12.55 9.49 -10.97
C PRO A 72 11.88 10.00 -9.67
N VAL A 73 12.50 10.91 -8.96
CA VAL A 73 11.97 11.47 -7.70
C VAL A 73 10.71 12.31 -7.91
N MET A 74 10.64 13.05 -9.04
CA MET A 74 9.48 13.88 -9.37
C MET A 74 8.27 13.02 -9.73
N GLY A 75 8.48 11.90 -10.44
CA GLY A 75 7.42 10.95 -10.79
C GLY A 75 6.84 10.25 -9.54
N GLU A 76 7.67 9.85 -8.60
CA GLU A 76 7.23 9.25 -7.34
C GLU A 76 6.43 10.25 -6.49
N TRP A 77 6.86 11.51 -6.44
CA TRP A 77 6.13 12.57 -5.75
C TRP A 77 4.76 12.87 -6.38
N GLN A 78 4.71 12.98 -7.71
CA GLN A 78 3.45 13.19 -8.44
C GLN A 78 2.48 12.02 -8.25
N LEU A 79 2.98 10.78 -8.27
CA LEU A 79 2.21 9.59 -7.98
C LEU A 79 1.59 9.66 -6.58
N MET A 80 2.39 9.96 -5.56
CA MET A 80 1.90 10.08 -4.19
C MET A 80 0.85 11.18 -4.04
N ARG A 81 1.03 12.33 -4.70
CA ARG A 81 0.04 13.44 -4.67
C ARG A 81 -1.29 13.07 -5.34
N ALA A 82 -1.22 12.39 -6.49
CA ALA A 82 -2.43 11.92 -7.17
C ALA A 82 -3.18 10.89 -6.32
N LEU A 83 -2.44 9.94 -5.73
CA LEU A 83 -3.01 8.93 -4.85
C LEU A 83 -3.58 9.54 -3.56
N GLU A 84 -2.89 10.52 -2.95
CA GLU A 84 -3.38 11.23 -1.76
C GLU A 84 -4.73 11.90 -2.02
N ALA A 85 -4.85 12.64 -3.12
CA ALA A 85 -6.10 13.29 -3.49
C ALA A 85 -7.25 12.27 -3.69
N ARG A 86 -6.95 11.12 -4.33
CA ARG A 86 -7.95 10.07 -4.55
C ARG A 86 -8.35 9.37 -3.25
N ILE A 87 -7.39 9.07 -2.37
CA ILE A 87 -7.69 8.49 -1.04
C ILE A 87 -8.58 9.44 -0.24
N GLU A 88 -8.27 10.73 -0.23
CA GLU A 88 -9.06 11.73 0.49
C GLU A 88 -10.49 11.84 -0.05
N GLU A 89 -10.65 11.90 -1.37
CA GLU A 89 -11.97 11.90 -2.02
C GLU A 89 -12.80 10.69 -1.61
N VAL A 90 -12.25 9.48 -1.76
CA VAL A 90 -12.94 8.23 -1.44
C VAL A 90 -13.21 8.12 0.06
N ALA A 91 -12.25 8.46 0.92
CA ALA A 91 -12.44 8.42 2.37
C ALA A 91 -13.55 9.36 2.84
N ASN A 92 -13.67 10.55 2.23
CA ASN A 92 -14.78 11.46 2.52
C ASN A 92 -16.13 10.92 2.08
N GLN A 93 -16.18 10.18 0.98
CA GLN A 93 -17.41 9.55 0.47
C GLN A 93 -17.84 8.36 1.32
N ILE A 94 -16.92 7.44 1.64
CA ILE A 94 -17.27 6.18 2.29
C ILE A 94 -17.17 6.22 3.82
N LYS A 95 -16.47 7.19 4.41
CA LYS A 95 -16.22 7.31 5.86
C LYS A 95 -15.72 6.00 6.48
N PRO A 96 -14.51 5.55 6.12
CA PRO A 96 -13.97 4.28 6.63
C PRO A 96 -13.61 4.40 8.12
N ASP A 97 -13.71 3.28 8.83
CA ASP A 97 -13.23 3.17 10.21
C ASP A 97 -11.70 3.06 10.30
N ILE A 98 -11.07 2.55 9.23
CA ILE A 98 -9.63 2.33 9.15
C ILE A 98 -9.15 2.39 7.70
N ILE A 99 -7.94 2.89 7.48
CA ILE A 99 -7.22 2.79 6.20
C ILE A 99 -6.17 1.69 6.31
N HIS A 100 -6.20 0.72 5.40
CA HIS A 100 -5.21 -0.33 5.29
C HIS A 100 -4.32 -0.08 4.07
N ALA A 101 -3.15 0.50 4.29
CA ALA A 101 -2.16 0.72 3.25
C ALA A 101 -1.34 -0.56 3.01
N HIS A 102 -1.22 -0.97 1.74
CA HIS A 102 -0.37 -2.08 1.34
C HIS A 102 0.92 -1.56 0.71
N SER A 103 2.03 -2.25 0.96
CA SER A 103 3.30 -1.89 0.31
C SER A 103 3.16 -1.69 -1.20
N PRO A 104 3.92 -0.80 -1.81
CA PRO A 104 5.13 -0.13 -1.30
C PRO A 104 4.83 1.14 -0.46
N VAL A 105 5.88 1.71 0.12
CA VAL A 105 5.81 2.94 0.92
C VAL A 105 5.15 4.13 0.20
N LEU A 106 5.18 4.14 -1.13
CA LEU A 106 4.50 5.14 -1.96
C LEU A 106 2.97 5.12 -1.81
N ASN A 107 2.40 4.02 -1.31
CA ASN A 107 0.99 3.93 -0.93
C ASN A 107 0.78 4.34 0.54
N ALA A 108 1.73 3.97 1.41
CA ALA A 108 1.62 4.24 2.83
C ALA A 108 1.72 5.74 3.14
N MET A 109 2.63 6.47 2.50
CA MET A 109 2.81 7.89 2.76
C MET A 109 1.56 8.74 2.50
N PRO A 110 0.88 8.64 1.33
CA PRO A 110 -0.38 9.34 1.11
C PRO A 110 -1.50 8.84 2.03
N ALA A 111 -1.59 7.55 2.31
CA ALA A 111 -2.56 7.01 3.25
C ALA A 111 -2.39 7.60 4.66
N LEU A 112 -1.15 7.70 5.16
CA LEU A 112 -0.82 8.31 6.44
C LEU A 112 -1.10 9.81 6.48
N SER A 113 -0.91 10.52 5.35
CA SER A 113 -1.25 11.94 5.23
C SER A 113 -2.76 12.15 5.38
N VAL A 114 -3.55 11.38 4.64
CA VAL A 114 -5.02 11.44 4.70
C VAL A 114 -5.56 10.98 6.05
N GLY A 115 -5.02 9.86 6.59
CA GLY A 115 -5.41 9.36 7.90
C GLY A 115 -5.21 10.39 9.00
N CYS A 116 -4.06 11.09 9.00
CA CYS A 116 -3.80 12.19 9.93
C CYS A 116 -4.78 13.36 9.75
N LYS A 117 -5.07 13.75 8.49
CA LYS A 117 -5.98 14.85 8.17
C LYS A 117 -7.43 14.58 8.57
N LEU A 118 -7.89 13.35 8.40
CA LEU A 118 -9.28 12.94 8.64
C LEU A 118 -9.48 12.22 9.97
N GLU A 119 -8.43 12.12 10.80
CA GLU A 119 -8.41 11.41 12.08
C GLU A 119 -8.83 9.93 11.96
N ILE A 120 -8.44 9.27 10.85
CA ILE A 120 -8.70 7.87 10.58
C ILE A 120 -7.44 7.07 10.87
N PRO A 121 -7.48 6.00 11.69
CA PRO A 121 -6.31 5.17 11.94
C PRO A 121 -5.82 4.47 10.67
N VAL A 122 -4.50 4.36 10.55
CA VAL A 122 -3.84 3.74 9.39
C VAL A 122 -3.02 2.54 9.84
N VAL A 123 -3.28 1.38 9.24
CA VAL A 123 -2.40 0.21 9.36
C VAL A 123 -1.62 0.03 8.06
N TYR A 124 -0.38 -0.48 8.17
CA TYR A 124 0.50 -0.65 7.03
C TYR A 124 0.96 -2.10 6.89
N GLU A 125 0.67 -2.72 5.74
CA GLU A 125 1.10 -4.09 5.42
C GLU A 125 2.34 -4.07 4.54
N ILE A 126 3.46 -4.60 5.06
CA ILE A 126 4.74 -4.69 4.37
C ILE A 126 4.96 -6.12 3.89
N ARG A 127 5.07 -6.29 2.57
CA ARG A 127 5.33 -7.57 1.90
C ARG A 127 6.78 -7.72 1.43
N ALA A 128 7.47 -6.61 1.22
CA ALA A 128 8.90 -6.50 0.95
C ALA A 128 9.33 -5.06 1.24
N PHE A 129 10.60 -4.86 1.58
CA PHE A 129 11.17 -3.52 1.62
C PHE A 129 11.51 -3.06 0.21
N TRP A 130 11.11 -1.86 -0.12
CA TRP A 130 11.34 -1.29 -1.45
C TRP A 130 12.84 -1.07 -1.73
N GLU A 131 13.59 -0.64 -0.72
CA GLU A 131 15.03 -0.43 -0.84
C GLU A 131 15.76 -1.71 -1.24
N ASP A 132 15.38 -2.85 -0.65
CA ASP A 132 15.99 -4.15 -0.91
C ASP A 132 15.55 -4.69 -2.27
N ALA A 133 14.26 -4.61 -2.60
CA ALA A 133 13.75 -4.95 -3.93
C ALA A 133 14.44 -4.15 -5.05
N ALA A 134 14.76 -2.88 -4.82
CA ALA A 134 15.48 -2.05 -5.78
C ALA A 134 16.94 -2.51 -5.97
N VAL A 135 17.57 -3.07 -4.94
CA VAL A 135 18.92 -3.70 -5.03
C VAL A 135 18.82 -4.99 -5.81
N ASP A 136 17.87 -5.87 -5.50
CA ASP A 136 17.67 -7.16 -6.18
C ASP A 136 17.40 -6.99 -7.68
N HIS A 137 16.65 -5.94 -8.04
CA HIS A 137 16.41 -5.57 -9.44
C HIS A 137 17.54 -4.79 -10.10
N GLY A 138 18.66 -4.55 -9.41
CA GLY A 138 19.82 -3.84 -9.95
C GLY A 138 19.60 -2.36 -10.24
N THR A 139 18.51 -1.76 -9.77
CA THR A 139 18.18 -0.34 -9.99
C THR A 139 18.87 0.60 -9.01
N THR A 140 19.40 0.06 -7.91
CA THR A 140 20.21 0.79 -6.92
C THR A 140 21.27 -0.14 -6.33
N ARG A 141 22.13 0.42 -5.46
CA ARG A 141 23.12 -0.36 -4.69
C ARG A 141 22.86 -0.17 -3.22
N GLU A 142 23.07 -1.22 -2.44
CA GLU A 142 23.02 -1.15 -0.98
C GLU A 142 23.93 -0.03 -0.47
N GLY A 143 23.48 0.73 0.54
CA GLY A 143 24.21 1.86 1.11
C GLY A 143 24.28 3.12 0.25
N SER A 144 23.77 3.10 -0.99
CA SER A 144 23.69 4.30 -1.85
C SER A 144 22.77 5.36 -1.21
N LEU A 145 22.90 6.61 -1.65
CA LEU A 145 22.02 7.69 -1.17
C LEU A 145 20.54 7.38 -1.40
N ARG A 146 20.20 6.84 -2.58
CA ARG A 146 18.82 6.43 -2.91
C ARG A 146 18.33 5.34 -1.95
N TYR A 147 19.13 4.29 -1.72
CA TYR A 147 18.83 3.23 -0.75
C TYR A 147 18.55 3.80 0.65
N ARG A 148 19.44 4.66 1.14
CA ARG A 148 19.32 5.28 2.47
C ARG A 148 18.07 6.16 2.59
N LEU A 149 17.75 6.92 1.56
CA LEU A 149 16.55 7.77 1.53
C LEU A 149 15.27 6.92 1.50
N THR A 150 15.22 5.87 0.67
CA THR A 150 14.08 4.96 0.61
C THR A 150 13.87 4.23 1.93
N ARG A 151 14.94 3.73 2.55
CA ARG A 151 14.91 3.10 3.88
C ARG A 151 14.44 4.07 4.96
N ALA A 152 14.88 5.33 4.92
CA ALA A 152 14.43 6.35 5.87
C ALA A 152 12.93 6.66 5.71
N LEU A 153 12.45 6.74 4.46
CA LEU A 153 11.04 6.94 4.14
C LEU A 153 10.19 5.78 4.63
N GLU A 154 10.60 4.53 4.36
CA GLU A 154 9.95 3.31 4.85
C GLU A 154 9.89 3.28 6.37
N THR A 155 11.01 3.55 7.05
CA THR A 155 11.08 3.62 8.51
C THR A 155 10.17 4.71 9.08
N SER A 156 10.06 5.85 8.40
CA SER A 156 9.13 6.93 8.78
C SER A 156 7.67 6.49 8.67
N ALA A 157 7.31 5.80 7.59
CA ALA A 157 5.96 5.26 7.41
C ALA A 157 5.60 4.24 8.50
N ILE A 158 6.51 3.32 8.80
CA ILE A 158 6.36 2.32 9.86
C ILE A 158 6.10 3.00 11.23
N ARG A 159 6.86 4.03 11.59
CA ARG A 159 6.70 4.76 12.86
C ARG A 159 5.39 5.51 12.98
N ARG A 160 4.85 5.97 11.86
CA ARG A 160 3.63 6.79 11.82
C ARG A 160 2.35 5.95 11.71
N ALA A 161 2.43 4.71 11.23
CA ALA A 161 1.31 3.80 11.19
C ALA A 161 0.82 3.46 12.60
N ASN A 162 -0.47 3.25 12.79
CA ASN A 162 -1.05 2.81 14.07
C ASN A 162 -0.65 1.37 14.40
N HIS A 163 -0.46 0.54 13.37
CA HIS A 163 0.06 -0.81 13.49
C HIS A 163 0.65 -1.27 12.14
N VAL A 164 1.57 -2.24 12.20
CA VAL A 164 2.23 -2.77 11.01
C VAL A 164 1.98 -4.27 10.91
N PHE A 165 1.68 -4.75 9.71
CA PHE A 165 1.62 -6.16 9.37
C PHE A 165 2.77 -6.53 8.44
N THR A 166 3.32 -7.73 8.62
CA THR A 166 4.32 -8.30 7.70
C THR A 166 3.97 -9.74 7.36
N ILE A 167 4.62 -10.26 6.32
CA ILE A 167 4.34 -11.63 5.84
C ILE A 167 5.27 -12.69 6.45
N CYS A 168 6.34 -12.29 7.15
CA CYS A 168 7.28 -13.24 7.75
C CYS A 168 8.07 -12.62 8.92
N GLU A 169 8.63 -13.48 9.76
CA GLU A 169 9.46 -13.08 10.90
C GLU A 169 10.76 -12.37 10.50
N GLY A 170 11.30 -12.65 9.30
CA GLY A 170 12.49 -11.94 8.79
C GLY A 170 12.23 -10.45 8.64
N LEU A 171 11.12 -10.06 8.00
CA LEU A 171 10.72 -8.65 7.88
C LEU A 171 10.44 -8.02 9.26
N ARG A 172 9.78 -8.76 10.16
CA ARG A 172 9.53 -8.29 11.52
C ARG A 172 10.84 -8.02 12.27
N ALA A 173 11.80 -8.94 12.21
CA ALA A 173 13.09 -8.79 12.86
C ALA A 173 13.83 -7.54 12.35
N ASP A 174 13.79 -7.31 11.04
CA ASP A 174 14.40 -6.13 10.41
C ASP A 174 13.74 -4.81 10.86
N ILE A 175 12.40 -4.79 10.95
CA ILE A 175 11.66 -3.63 11.48
C ILE A 175 12.06 -3.35 12.93
N VAL A 176 12.16 -4.38 13.76
CA VAL A 176 12.59 -4.25 15.16
C VAL A 176 14.04 -3.75 15.23
N ALA A 177 14.93 -4.22 14.36
CA ALA A 177 16.31 -3.75 14.26
C ALA A 177 16.40 -2.25 13.85
N ARG A 178 15.35 -1.69 13.22
CA ARG A 178 15.23 -0.24 12.93
C ARG A 178 14.79 0.59 14.15
N GLY A 179 14.63 -0.04 15.31
CA GLY A 179 14.21 0.61 16.56
C GLY A 179 12.69 0.76 16.72
N ILE A 180 11.91 -0.10 16.06
CA ILE A 180 10.45 -0.17 16.21
C ILE A 180 10.11 -1.24 17.26
N SER A 181 9.15 -0.95 18.14
CA SER A 181 8.71 -1.93 19.15
C SER A 181 8.17 -3.20 18.50
N ALA A 182 8.55 -4.36 19.00
CA ALA A 182 8.02 -5.65 18.53
C ALA A 182 6.50 -5.78 18.70
N SER A 183 5.90 -5.07 19.67
CA SER A 183 4.44 -5.01 19.88
C SER A 183 3.71 -4.19 18.82
N HIS A 184 4.44 -3.40 18.03
CA HIS A 184 3.88 -2.60 16.94
C HIS A 184 3.76 -3.38 15.63
N VAL A 185 4.28 -4.61 15.57
CA VAL A 185 4.38 -5.41 14.34
C VAL A 185 3.80 -6.81 14.56
N THR A 186 2.85 -7.19 13.71
CA THR A 186 2.25 -8.53 13.69
C THR A 186 2.59 -9.23 12.38
N VAL A 187 2.96 -10.52 12.46
CA VAL A 187 3.19 -11.35 11.28
C VAL A 187 1.90 -12.03 10.87
N ILE A 188 1.49 -11.82 9.61
CA ILE A 188 0.38 -12.52 8.95
C ILE A 188 0.96 -13.19 7.69
N PRO A 189 1.32 -14.49 7.77
CA PRO A 189 2.01 -15.16 6.68
C PRO A 189 1.13 -15.29 5.43
N ASN A 190 1.78 -15.56 4.29
CA ASN A 190 1.08 -15.99 3.10
C ASN A 190 0.44 -17.35 3.36
N ALA A 191 -0.79 -17.49 2.88
CA ALA A 191 -1.50 -18.76 2.83
C ALA A 191 -1.99 -19.00 1.40
N VAL A 192 -2.18 -20.27 1.05
CA VAL A 192 -2.79 -20.70 -0.21
C VAL A 192 -3.94 -21.62 0.13
N ASP A 193 -4.99 -21.51 -0.66
CA ASP A 193 -6.07 -22.49 -0.64
C ASP A 193 -5.58 -23.75 -1.35
N VAL A 194 -5.59 -24.88 -0.66
CA VAL A 194 -5.13 -26.16 -1.21
C VAL A 194 -6.27 -26.99 -1.84
N GLU A 195 -7.51 -26.50 -1.74
CA GLU A 195 -8.70 -27.16 -2.26
C GLU A 195 -9.14 -26.62 -3.64
N THR A 196 -8.48 -25.57 -4.15
CA THR A 196 -8.78 -24.93 -5.45
C THR A 196 -7.68 -25.13 -6.48
#